data_1b7834763813a0bd75959b1a70956673
#
_entry.id   1b7834763813a0bd75959b1a70956673
#
_cell.length_a   1.000
_cell.length_b   1.000
_cell.length_c   1.000
_cell.angle_alpha   90.00
_cell.angle_beta   90.00
_cell.angle_gamma   90.00
#
_symmetry.space_group_name_H-M   'P 1'
#
loop_
_entity.id
_entity.type
_entity.pdbx_description
1 polymer ?
#
loop_
_entity_poly.entity_id
_entity_poly.type
_entity_poly.pdbx_seq_one_letter_code
_entity_poly.pdbx_strand_id
1 'polypeptide(L)'
;SSELWERATSTLASVAEKSGLTLVPDPGGAAFYGPKISVQARDAIGRSWQMSTIQLDFNLPERFELEYQAADGSRKQPIMIHRALFGSIERFFGVLTEHYAGAFPTWLAPKQVVIAPITDKQADYTQGVAAQLSTAGFRVATDLRNEKIGFKIREHEIAKVPFILVL
;
A
#
# COMPACT_ATOMS: atom_id res chain seq x y z
N SER A 1 28.35 0.00 19.42
CA SER A 1 29.39 1.02 19.69
C SER A 1 29.00 2.35 19.02
N SER A 2 29.50 3.48 19.54
CA SER A 2 29.26 4.83 18.96
C SER A 2 29.68 4.91 17.51
N GLU A 3 30.83 4.36 17.17
CA GLU A 3 31.39 4.34 15.81
C GLU A 3 30.47 3.63 14.79
N LEU A 4 29.89 2.49 15.17
CA LEU A 4 28.95 1.76 14.31
C LEU A 4 27.68 2.59 14.06
N TRP A 5 27.21 3.28 15.10
CA TRP A 5 26.05 4.16 15.00
C TRP A 5 26.29 5.35 14.07
N GLU A 6 27.42 6.02 14.23
CA GLU A 6 27.81 7.15 13.39
C GLU A 6 27.97 6.75 11.92
N ARG A 7 28.63 5.61 11.66
CA ARG A 7 28.79 5.07 10.31
C ARG A 7 27.44 4.72 9.69
N ALA A 8 26.54 4.11 10.45
CA ALA A 8 25.21 3.77 9.98
C ALA A 8 24.37 5.01 9.66
N THR A 9 24.43 6.02 10.53
CA THR A 9 23.70 7.29 10.34
C THR A 9 24.21 8.02 9.11
N SER A 10 25.53 8.13 8.93
CA SER A 10 26.13 8.77 7.75
C SER A 10 25.80 8.03 6.45
N THR A 11 25.79 6.70 6.49
CA THR A 11 25.40 5.87 5.34
C THR A 11 23.92 6.12 4.96
N LEU A 12 23.01 6.11 5.93
CA LEU A 12 21.60 6.40 5.68
C LEU A 12 21.40 7.82 5.14
N ALA A 13 22.08 8.82 5.69
CA ALA A 13 22.02 10.20 5.20
C ALA A 13 22.47 10.28 3.74
N SER A 14 23.61 9.68 3.39
CA SER A 14 24.11 9.65 2.02
C SER A 14 23.17 8.96 1.02
N VAL A 15 22.52 7.87 1.44
CA VAL A 15 21.51 7.20 0.61
C VAL A 15 20.26 8.07 0.44
N ALA A 16 19.80 8.70 1.51
CA ALA A 16 18.63 9.56 1.47
C ALA A 16 18.86 10.81 0.59
N GLU A 17 20.04 11.43 0.64
CA GLU A 17 20.40 12.54 -0.26
C GLU A 17 20.29 12.16 -1.74
N LYS A 18 20.69 10.95 -2.10
CA LYS A 18 20.60 10.44 -3.48
C LYS A 18 19.16 10.19 -3.95
N SER A 19 18.20 10.15 -3.03
CA SER A 19 16.78 9.94 -3.39
C SER A 19 16.10 11.16 -4.01
N GLY A 20 16.72 12.34 -3.93
CA GLY A 20 16.15 13.61 -4.41
C GLY A 20 15.01 14.15 -3.53
N LEU A 21 14.76 13.53 -2.38
CA LEU A 21 13.75 13.99 -1.43
C LEU A 21 14.31 15.04 -0.48
N THR A 22 13.45 15.90 0.03
CA THR A 22 13.82 16.86 1.07
C THR A 22 14.10 16.11 2.37
N LEU A 23 15.31 16.23 2.88
CA LEU A 23 15.71 15.61 4.14
C LEU A 23 15.48 16.57 5.30
N VAL A 24 14.85 16.06 6.34
CA VAL A 24 14.65 16.77 7.60
C VAL A 24 15.28 15.91 8.71
N PRO A 25 16.34 16.40 9.36
CA PRO A 25 16.90 15.72 10.52
C PRO A 25 15.88 15.58 11.63
N ASP A 26 15.80 14.40 12.24
CA ASP A 26 14.89 14.09 13.35
C ASP A 26 15.72 13.57 14.55
N PRO A 27 16.40 14.46 15.30
CA PRO A 27 17.18 14.08 16.47
C PRO A 27 16.27 13.43 17.54
N GLY A 28 16.63 12.23 17.97
CA GLY A 28 15.84 11.45 18.92
C GLY A 28 14.73 10.60 18.29
N GLY A 29 14.45 10.73 16.99
CA GLY A 29 13.48 9.91 16.29
C GLY A 29 13.93 8.48 15.96
N ALA A 30 15.20 8.15 16.19
CA ALA A 30 15.75 6.82 15.98
C ALA A 30 15.19 5.79 16.98
N ALA A 31 15.19 4.51 16.60
CA ALA A 31 14.93 3.44 17.54
C ALA A 31 16.19 3.15 18.39
N PHE A 32 16.00 2.54 19.58
CA PHE A 32 17.14 2.20 20.45
C PHE A 32 18.11 1.20 19.79
N TYR A 33 17.66 0.46 18.81
CA TYR A 33 18.43 -0.59 18.12
C TYR A 33 19.13 -0.12 16.84
N GLY A 34 18.86 1.11 16.37
CA GLY A 34 19.53 1.66 15.20
C GLY A 34 18.88 2.92 14.61
N PRO A 35 19.61 3.62 13.73
CA PRO A 35 19.11 4.77 13.01
C PRO A 35 18.10 4.36 11.94
N LYS A 36 17.24 5.31 11.54
CA LYS A 36 16.18 5.08 10.54
C LYS A 36 16.00 6.25 9.59
N ILE A 37 15.48 5.92 8.41
CA ILE A 37 14.84 6.88 7.51
C ILE A 37 13.33 6.67 7.62
N SER A 38 12.56 7.73 7.82
CA SER A 38 11.10 7.73 7.77
C SER A 38 10.62 8.63 6.67
N VAL A 39 9.69 8.13 5.84
CA VAL A 39 9.01 8.94 4.82
C VAL A 39 7.70 9.43 5.39
N GLN A 40 7.53 10.76 5.42
CA GLN A 40 6.30 11.41 5.85
C GLN A 40 5.53 11.87 4.61
N ALA A 41 4.24 11.59 4.57
CA ALA A 41 3.32 12.13 3.58
C ALA A 41 2.31 13.05 4.27
N ARG A 42 1.96 14.16 3.61
CA ARG A 42 0.95 15.09 4.10
C ARG A 42 -0.33 14.89 3.31
N ASP A 43 -1.45 14.73 4.02
CA ASP A 43 -2.77 14.64 3.38
C ASP A 43 -3.34 16.02 2.98
N ALA A 44 -4.48 16.01 2.30
CA ALA A 44 -5.12 17.21 1.77
C ALA A 44 -5.54 18.25 2.85
N ILE A 45 -5.72 17.80 4.09
CA ILE A 45 -6.06 18.68 5.23
C ILE A 45 -4.85 18.99 6.12
N GLY A 46 -3.64 18.65 5.67
CA GLY A 46 -2.38 19.02 6.31
C GLY A 46 -1.88 18.09 7.41
N ARG A 47 -2.53 16.94 7.67
CA ARG A 47 -2.05 15.95 8.63
C ARG A 47 -0.84 15.22 8.06
N SER A 48 0.19 15.00 8.88
CA SER A 48 1.37 14.22 8.50
C SER A 48 1.23 12.76 8.92
N TRP A 49 1.57 11.87 7.99
CA TRP A 49 1.49 10.42 8.17
C TRP A 49 2.83 9.77 7.85
N GLN A 50 3.36 9.00 8.80
CA GLN A 50 4.52 8.16 8.51
C GLN A 50 4.08 6.98 7.65
N MET A 51 4.59 6.93 6.43
CA MET A 51 4.20 5.93 5.42
C MET A 51 5.25 4.84 5.28
N SER A 52 6.50 5.19 5.07
CA SER A 52 7.56 4.23 4.83
C SER A 52 8.68 4.38 5.84
N THR A 53 9.34 3.28 6.16
CA THR A 53 10.47 3.27 7.07
C THR A 53 11.54 2.30 6.57
N ILE A 54 12.80 2.71 6.70
CA ILE A 54 13.98 1.86 6.60
C ILE A 54 14.73 2.01 7.92
N GLN A 55 14.93 0.92 8.64
CA GLN A 55 15.59 0.90 9.95
C GLN A 55 16.76 -0.08 9.94
N LEU A 56 17.89 0.36 10.43
CA LEU A 56 19.01 -0.54 10.72
C LEU A 56 18.83 -1.09 12.14
N ASP A 57 19.18 -2.34 12.32
CA ASP A 57 19.08 -3.04 13.60
C ASP A 57 20.35 -3.83 13.84
N PHE A 58 21.07 -3.43 14.88
CA PHE A 58 22.29 -4.11 15.35
C PHE A 58 22.00 -5.02 16.54
N ASN A 59 20.85 -4.87 17.19
CA ASN A 59 20.52 -5.52 18.45
C ASN A 59 20.02 -6.95 18.24
N LEU A 60 19.09 -7.18 17.31
CA LEU A 60 18.57 -8.52 17.05
C LEU A 60 19.63 -9.47 16.52
N PRO A 61 20.50 -9.10 15.56
CA PRO A 61 21.59 -9.97 15.14
C PRO A 61 22.54 -10.37 16.28
N GLU A 62 22.84 -9.46 17.20
CA GLU A 62 23.65 -9.73 18.38
C GLU A 62 22.93 -10.69 19.36
N ARG A 63 21.65 -10.39 19.68
CA ARG A 63 20.86 -11.22 20.60
C ARG A 63 20.60 -12.64 20.13
N PHE A 64 20.46 -12.82 18.81
CA PHE A 64 20.27 -14.13 18.19
C PHE A 64 21.60 -14.80 17.81
N GLU A 65 22.74 -14.18 18.12
CA GLU A 65 24.07 -14.69 17.78
C GLU A 65 24.18 -15.03 16.28
N LEU A 66 23.60 -14.19 15.43
CA LEU A 66 23.61 -14.42 13.99
C LEU A 66 24.99 -14.18 13.42
N GLU A 67 25.45 -15.13 12.61
CA GLU A 67 26.72 -15.05 11.91
C GLU A 67 26.58 -15.44 10.44
N TYR A 68 27.41 -14.86 9.60
CA TYR A 68 27.58 -15.27 8.21
C TYR A 68 29.05 -15.43 7.88
N GLN A 69 29.35 -16.27 6.90
CA GLN A 69 30.72 -16.43 6.39
C GLN A 69 30.98 -15.33 5.37
N ALA A 70 31.94 -14.46 5.64
CA ALA A 70 32.38 -13.41 4.74
C ALA A 70 33.27 -13.95 3.62
N ALA A 71 33.51 -13.14 2.57
CA ALA A 71 34.33 -13.54 1.42
C ALA A 71 35.78 -13.90 1.79
N ASP A 72 36.28 -13.36 2.89
CA ASP A 72 37.61 -13.66 3.45
C ASP A 72 37.63 -14.93 4.31
N GLY A 73 36.54 -15.68 4.38
CA GLY A 73 36.39 -16.88 5.19
C GLY A 73 36.12 -16.63 6.67
N SER A 74 36.15 -15.40 7.15
CA SER A 74 35.86 -15.04 8.54
C SER A 74 34.35 -15.10 8.82
N ARG A 75 33.99 -15.35 10.08
CA ARG A 75 32.61 -15.21 10.54
C ARG A 75 32.37 -13.78 11.00
N LYS A 76 31.28 -13.18 10.54
CA LYS A 76 30.88 -11.82 10.87
C LYS A 76 29.39 -11.77 11.24
N GLN A 77 29.07 -10.84 12.14
CA GLN A 77 27.69 -10.55 12.50
C GLN A 77 27.03 -9.74 11.38
N PRO A 78 25.82 -10.13 10.92
CA PRO A 78 25.07 -9.33 9.95
C PRO A 78 24.48 -8.07 10.58
N ILE A 79 24.06 -7.13 9.74
CA ILE A 79 23.18 -6.03 10.12
C ILE A 79 21.80 -6.35 9.57
N MET A 80 20.77 -6.26 10.40
CA MET A 80 19.41 -6.45 9.97
C MET A 80 18.82 -5.12 9.48
N ILE A 81 18.06 -5.19 8.40
CA ILE A 81 17.36 -4.04 7.83
C ILE A 81 15.88 -4.32 7.87
N HIS A 82 15.15 -3.54 8.66
CA HIS A 82 13.69 -3.57 8.67
C HIS A 82 13.18 -2.57 7.65
N ARG A 83 12.22 -2.99 6.84
CA ARG A 83 11.59 -2.14 5.86
C ARG A 83 10.07 -2.25 5.89
N ALA A 84 9.41 -1.11 6.03
CA ALA A 84 7.98 -0.96 5.81
C ALA A 84 7.74 -0.05 4.60
N LEU A 85 6.84 -0.43 3.70
CA LEU A 85 6.46 0.40 2.54
C LEU A 85 5.33 1.36 2.88
N PHE A 86 4.33 0.90 3.62
CA PHE A 86 3.10 1.64 3.89
C PHE A 86 2.90 1.95 5.39
N GLY A 87 3.87 1.61 6.22
CA GLY A 87 3.74 1.68 7.68
C GLY A 87 2.75 0.63 8.19
N SER A 88 1.56 1.05 8.63
CA SER A 88 0.41 0.19 8.90
C SER A 88 -0.48 0.12 7.67
N ILE A 89 -0.89 -1.09 7.27
CA ILE A 89 -1.77 -1.28 6.10
C ILE A 89 -3.15 -0.68 6.35
N GLU A 90 -3.64 -0.76 7.58
CA GLU A 90 -4.92 -0.18 8.00
C GLU A 90 -4.90 1.34 7.91
N ARG A 91 -3.83 1.98 8.39
CA ARG A 91 -3.64 3.42 8.28
C ARG A 91 -3.53 3.85 6.82
N PHE A 92 -2.73 3.15 6.04
CA PHE A 92 -2.58 3.43 4.61
C PHE A 92 -3.92 3.34 3.89
N PHE A 93 -4.70 2.28 4.14
CA PHE A 93 -6.03 2.09 3.57
C PHE A 93 -6.98 3.23 3.97
N GLY A 94 -6.99 3.63 5.24
CA GLY A 94 -7.79 4.75 5.72
C GLY A 94 -7.46 6.07 5.01
N VAL A 95 -6.16 6.41 4.95
CA VAL A 95 -5.68 7.62 4.26
C VAL A 95 -6.01 7.59 2.76
N LEU A 96 -5.83 6.43 2.13
CA LEU A 96 -6.15 6.24 0.71
C LEU A 96 -7.64 6.40 0.43
N THR A 97 -8.50 5.85 1.31
CA THR A 97 -9.95 5.98 1.21
C THR A 97 -10.39 7.43 1.34
N GLU A 98 -9.82 8.17 2.29
CA GLU A 98 -10.08 9.61 2.44
C GLU A 98 -9.59 10.40 1.22
N HIS A 99 -8.41 10.09 0.70
CA HIS A 99 -7.83 10.75 -0.47
C HIS A 99 -8.73 10.66 -1.70
N TYR A 100 -9.28 9.48 -1.97
CA TYR A 100 -10.17 9.25 -3.10
C TYR A 100 -11.65 9.47 -2.78
N ALA A 101 -12.00 9.82 -1.55
CA ALA A 101 -13.41 9.89 -1.09
C ALA A 101 -14.19 8.61 -1.45
N GLY A 102 -13.55 7.45 -1.38
CA GLY A 102 -14.08 6.14 -1.77
C GLY A 102 -14.15 5.87 -3.28
N ALA A 103 -13.93 6.87 -4.14
CA ALA A 103 -13.92 6.70 -5.59
C ALA A 103 -12.53 6.25 -6.09
N PHE A 104 -12.16 5.04 -5.76
CA PHE A 104 -10.86 4.48 -6.11
C PHE A 104 -10.65 4.40 -7.64
N PRO A 105 -9.40 4.56 -8.11
CA PRO A 105 -9.08 4.24 -9.49
C PRO A 105 -9.39 2.77 -9.78
N THR A 106 -9.72 2.44 -11.02
CA THR A 106 -10.25 1.14 -11.42
C THR A 106 -9.44 -0.05 -10.90
N TRP A 107 -8.12 0.04 -10.96
CA TRP A 107 -7.24 -1.05 -10.52
C TRP A 107 -7.29 -1.33 -9.01
N LEU A 108 -7.67 -0.33 -8.18
CA LEU A 108 -7.85 -0.46 -6.73
C LEU A 108 -9.30 -0.73 -6.32
N ALA A 109 -10.29 -0.42 -7.15
CA ALA A 109 -11.69 -0.54 -6.79
C ALA A 109 -12.07 -1.99 -6.42
N PRO A 110 -12.73 -2.24 -5.28
CA PRO A 110 -13.15 -3.59 -4.88
C PRO A 110 -14.06 -4.26 -5.90
N LYS A 111 -14.97 -3.48 -6.50
CA LYS A 111 -15.78 -3.83 -7.66
C LYS A 111 -15.38 -2.90 -8.79
N GLN A 112 -14.83 -3.45 -9.86
CA GLN A 112 -14.38 -2.65 -10.99
C GLN A 112 -15.52 -2.42 -11.98
N VAL A 113 -16.34 -3.43 -12.17
CA VAL A 113 -17.47 -3.41 -13.11
C VAL A 113 -18.69 -4.01 -12.44
N VAL A 114 -19.82 -3.35 -12.59
CA VAL A 114 -21.13 -3.92 -12.32
C VAL A 114 -21.91 -4.01 -13.61
N ILE A 115 -22.59 -5.13 -13.84
CA ILE A 115 -23.43 -5.34 -15.01
C ILE A 115 -24.88 -5.45 -14.54
N ALA A 116 -25.73 -4.56 -15.04
CA ALA A 116 -27.13 -4.46 -14.65
C ALA A 116 -28.03 -4.60 -15.88
N PRO A 117 -28.77 -5.69 -16.04
CA PRO A 117 -29.74 -5.81 -17.11
C PRO A 117 -30.96 -4.93 -16.84
N ILE A 118 -31.57 -4.42 -17.93
CA ILE A 118 -32.81 -3.63 -17.88
C ILE A 118 -33.99 -4.53 -17.51
N THR A 119 -34.00 -5.76 -18.05
CA THR A 119 -35.02 -6.76 -17.73
C THR A 119 -34.37 -8.11 -17.39
N ASP A 120 -35.10 -8.99 -16.74
CA ASP A 120 -34.68 -10.35 -16.42
C ASP A 120 -34.38 -11.22 -17.66
N LYS A 121 -34.91 -10.86 -18.83
CA LYS A 121 -34.64 -11.56 -20.09
C LYS A 121 -33.18 -11.54 -20.50
N GLN A 122 -32.40 -10.57 -20.06
CA GLN A 122 -30.97 -10.47 -20.33
C GLN A 122 -30.10 -11.12 -19.24
N ALA A 123 -30.69 -11.83 -18.26
CA ALA A 123 -29.92 -12.39 -17.13
C ALA A 123 -28.82 -13.34 -17.58
N ASP A 124 -29.10 -14.28 -18.48
CA ASP A 124 -28.12 -15.25 -18.99
C ASP A 124 -27.01 -14.56 -19.78
N TYR A 125 -27.36 -13.58 -20.62
CA TYR A 125 -26.38 -12.78 -21.34
C TYR A 125 -25.48 -11.98 -20.39
N THR A 126 -26.09 -11.38 -19.36
CA THR A 126 -25.36 -10.66 -18.30
C THR A 126 -24.35 -11.56 -17.61
N GLN A 127 -24.74 -12.79 -17.27
CA GLN A 127 -23.83 -13.75 -16.65
C GLN A 127 -22.70 -14.18 -17.61
N GLY A 128 -22.98 -14.34 -18.87
CA GLY A 128 -22.00 -14.64 -19.91
C GLY A 128 -20.95 -13.53 -20.04
N VAL A 129 -21.36 -12.27 -20.09
CA VAL A 129 -20.46 -11.10 -20.10
C VAL A 129 -19.65 -11.02 -18.81
N ALA A 130 -20.28 -11.24 -17.67
CA ALA A 130 -19.59 -11.23 -16.37
C ALA A 130 -18.49 -12.31 -16.31
N ALA A 131 -18.76 -13.51 -16.81
CA ALA A 131 -17.79 -14.59 -16.86
C ALA A 131 -16.59 -14.24 -17.75
N GLN A 132 -16.82 -13.62 -18.92
CA GLN A 132 -15.75 -13.20 -19.82
C GLN A 132 -14.84 -12.14 -19.16
N LEU A 133 -15.43 -11.12 -18.54
CA LEU A 133 -14.67 -10.08 -17.84
C LEU A 133 -13.92 -10.63 -16.62
N SER A 134 -14.53 -11.55 -15.88
CA SER A 134 -13.87 -12.22 -14.75
C SER A 134 -12.68 -13.07 -15.23
N THR A 135 -12.81 -13.78 -16.34
CA THR A 135 -11.72 -14.54 -16.96
C THR A 135 -10.59 -13.62 -17.41
N ALA A 136 -10.92 -12.39 -17.84
CA ALA A 136 -9.93 -11.36 -18.17
C ALA A 136 -9.28 -10.69 -16.95
N GLY A 137 -9.62 -11.12 -15.73
CA GLY A 137 -9.00 -10.66 -14.50
C GLY A 137 -9.69 -9.46 -13.82
N PHE A 138 -10.87 -9.05 -14.28
CA PHE A 138 -11.63 -7.98 -13.64
C PHE A 138 -12.45 -8.48 -12.45
N ARG A 139 -12.58 -7.64 -11.43
CA ARG A 139 -13.50 -7.85 -10.31
C ARG A 139 -14.90 -7.38 -10.71
N VAL A 140 -15.74 -8.31 -11.11
CA VAL A 140 -17.06 -8.07 -11.69
C VAL A 140 -18.16 -8.49 -10.72
N ALA A 141 -19.25 -7.75 -10.70
CA ALA A 141 -20.50 -8.13 -10.04
C ALA A 141 -21.66 -7.96 -11.04
N THR A 142 -22.72 -8.72 -10.83
CA THR A 142 -23.98 -8.58 -11.56
C THR A 142 -25.08 -8.09 -10.62
N ASP A 143 -25.96 -7.24 -11.12
CA ASP A 143 -27.16 -6.80 -10.40
C ASP A 143 -28.42 -7.29 -11.10
N LEU A 144 -28.79 -8.52 -10.78
CA LEU A 144 -29.96 -9.20 -11.35
C LEU A 144 -31.26 -8.97 -10.57
N ARG A 145 -31.25 -8.03 -9.60
CA ARG A 145 -32.45 -7.73 -8.83
C ARG A 145 -33.57 -7.22 -9.74
N ASN A 146 -34.81 -7.55 -9.38
CA ASN A 146 -35.99 -7.02 -10.06
C ASN A 146 -36.30 -5.59 -9.58
N GLU A 147 -35.44 -4.66 -10.01
CA GLU A 147 -35.50 -3.23 -9.67
C GLU A 147 -35.38 -2.38 -10.94
N LYS A 148 -35.90 -1.16 -10.89
CA LYS A 148 -35.77 -0.21 -12.01
C LYS A 148 -34.31 0.08 -12.29
N ILE A 149 -33.92 0.09 -13.57
CA ILE A 149 -32.52 0.30 -13.97
C ILE A 149 -31.94 1.61 -13.41
N GLY A 150 -32.69 2.69 -13.36
CA GLY A 150 -32.26 3.96 -12.76
C GLY A 150 -31.95 3.84 -11.27
N PHE A 151 -32.65 2.98 -10.54
CA PHE A 151 -32.35 2.70 -9.13
C PHE A 151 -31.04 1.92 -8.99
N LYS A 152 -30.84 0.87 -9.79
CA LYS A 152 -29.59 0.10 -9.82
C LYS A 152 -28.39 1.00 -10.12
N ILE A 153 -28.47 1.83 -11.16
CA ILE A 153 -27.41 2.77 -11.54
C ILE A 153 -27.07 3.68 -10.37
N ARG A 154 -28.08 4.32 -9.76
CA ARG A 154 -27.87 5.24 -8.64
C ARG A 154 -27.17 4.57 -7.45
N GLU A 155 -27.56 3.35 -7.08
CA GLU A 155 -26.91 2.65 -5.98
C GLU A 155 -25.42 2.37 -6.27
N HIS A 156 -25.11 1.95 -7.48
CA HIS A 156 -23.73 1.67 -7.86
C HIS A 156 -22.88 2.95 -8.04
N GLU A 157 -23.49 4.05 -8.46
CA GLU A 157 -22.83 5.37 -8.46
C GLU A 157 -22.53 5.85 -7.02
N ILE A 158 -23.47 5.70 -6.09
CA ILE A 158 -23.27 6.01 -4.66
C ILE A 158 -22.14 5.14 -4.09
N ALA A 159 -22.11 3.87 -4.47
CA ALA A 159 -21.06 2.92 -4.09
C ALA A 159 -19.72 3.15 -4.80
N LYS A 160 -19.61 4.19 -5.65
CA LYS A 160 -18.38 4.58 -6.36
C LYS A 160 -17.81 3.47 -7.25
N VAL A 161 -18.68 2.67 -7.86
CA VAL A 161 -18.25 1.65 -8.83
C VAL A 161 -17.75 2.34 -10.09
N PRO A 162 -16.51 2.05 -10.58
CA PRO A 162 -15.92 2.76 -11.71
C PRO A 162 -16.68 2.57 -13.03
N PHE A 163 -17.19 1.37 -13.29
CA PHE A 163 -17.93 1.07 -14.53
C PHE A 163 -19.24 0.36 -14.26
N ILE A 164 -20.30 0.86 -14.85
CA ILE A 164 -21.62 0.25 -14.83
C ILE A 164 -22.02 -0.06 -16.27
N LEU A 165 -22.16 -1.35 -16.60
CA LEU A 165 -22.64 -1.80 -17.89
C LEU A 165 -24.16 -2.07 -17.77
N VAL A 166 -24.91 -1.43 -18.65
CA VAL A 166 -26.37 -1.63 -18.75
C VAL A 166 -26.66 -2.46 -19.99
N LEU A 167 -27.41 -3.55 -19.83
CA LEU A 167 -27.76 -4.50 -20.89
C LEU A 167 -29.26 -4.64 -21.07
#